data_388ace9d287764ffe22dc2ad490f60d7
#
_entry.id   388ace9d287764ffe22dc2ad490f60d7
#
_cell.length_a   1.000
_cell.length_b   1.000
_cell.length_c   1.000
_cell.angle_alpha   90.00
_cell.angle_beta   90.00
_cell.angle_gamma   90.00
#
_symmetry.space_group_name_H-M   'P 1'
#
loop_
_entity.id
_entity.type
_entity.pdbx_description
1 polymer ?
#
loop_
_entity_poly.entity_id
_entity_poly.type
_entity_poly.pdbx_seq_one_letter_code
_entity_poly.pdbx_strand_id
1 'polypeptide(L)'
;MKLRIPAFLIAVVIAVPCFIAQGGNSFLYGGSRIYSTDATQMGRDLLSVEEEYGASNPLVIMVPKGDTSKESALSEELKDNENVTSVISYVDSVGSTIPDGFVPSDSLSQLYSENYSRFVVTISTEESEEGWTEKLNEVYKICEKYYGDEARIAGDLASTRDLKETITEDNSRVNTLAIAFVFAILLFNFKSITLPVILTLVIELSIWINLAIPYVQGTTLHCFRRRQKIFRKLQKE
;
A
#
# COMPACT_ATOMS: atom_id res chain seq x y z
N MET A 1 -39.87 -21.08 -22.69
CA MET A 1 -38.91 -21.96 -21.98
C MET A 1 -37.56 -22.14 -22.63
N LYS A 2 -37.39 -21.87 -23.92
CA LYS A 2 -36.13 -22.10 -24.69
C LYS A 2 -34.96 -21.13 -24.44
N LEU A 3 -35.20 -19.96 -23.79
CA LEU A 3 -34.16 -18.96 -23.54
C LEU A 3 -33.40 -19.12 -22.21
N ARG A 4 -33.82 -19.99 -21.31
CA ARG A 4 -33.22 -20.13 -19.96
C ARG A 4 -31.80 -20.69 -20.00
N ILE A 5 -31.60 -21.73 -20.81
CA ILE A 5 -30.28 -22.38 -20.94
C ILE A 5 -29.26 -21.47 -21.62
N PRO A 6 -29.54 -20.82 -22.78
CA PRO A 6 -28.59 -19.90 -23.37
C PRO A 6 -28.29 -18.68 -22.50
N ALA A 7 -29.27 -18.14 -21.78
CA ALA A 7 -29.02 -17.02 -20.85
C ALA A 7 -28.10 -17.43 -19.70
N PHE A 8 -28.25 -18.60 -19.13
CA PHE A 8 -27.37 -19.14 -18.11
C PHE A 8 -25.93 -19.35 -18.61
N LEU A 9 -25.79 -19.92 -19.81
CA LEU A 9 -24.47 -20.10 -20.44
C LEU A 9 -23.77 -18.77 -20.70
N ILE A 10 -24.48 -17.76 -21.19
CA ILE A 10 -23.93 -16.41 -21.39
C ILE A 10 -23.49 -15.82 -20.05
N ALA A 11 -24.29 -15.95 -18.99
CA ALA A 11 -23.93 -15.47 -17.66
C ALA A 11 -22.64 -16.12 -17.13
N VAL A 12 -22.47 -17.44 -17.30
CA VAL A 12 -21.28 -18.17 -16.88
C VAL A 12 -20.05 -17.75 -17.72
N VAL A 13 -20.21 -17.58 -19.04
CA VAL A 13 -19.13 -17.12 -19.93
C VAL A 13 -18.64 -15.73 -19.55
N ILE A 14 -19.51 -14.84 -19.06
CA ILE A 14 -19.16 -13.51 -18.57
C ILE A 14 -18.58 -13.57 -17.15
N ALA A 15 -19.13 -14.42 -16.28
CA ALA A 15 -18.75 -14.51 -14.87
C ALA A 15 -17.27 -14.88 -14.67
N VAL A 16 -16.78 -15.88 -15.41
CA VAL A 16 -15.41 -16.41 -15.26
C VAL A 16 -14.34 -15.36 -15.59
N PRO A 17 -14.36 -14.67 -16.74
CA PRO A 17 -13.42 -13.61 -17.03
C PRO A 17 -13.51 -12.44 -16.05
N CYS A 18 -14.74 -12.05 -15.65
CA CYS A 18 -14.92 -10.96 -14.68
C CYS A 18 -14.40 -11.31 -13.29
N PHE A 19 -14.57 -12.56 -12.86
CA PHE A 19 -14.00 -13.04 -11.60
C PHE A 19 -12.47 -13.00 -11.59
N ILE A 20 -11.83 -13.38 -12.70
CA ILE A 20 -10.38 -13.32 -12.84
C ILE A 20 -9.92 -11.85 -12.88
N ALA A 21 -10.59 -11.02 -13.67
CA ALA A 21 -10.25 -9.62 -13.87
C ALA A 21 -10.34 -8.80 -12.57
N GLN A 22 -11.33 -9.07 -11.70
CA GLN A 22 -11.45 -8.36 -10.41
C GLN A 22 -10.24 -8.59 -9.49
N GLY A 23 -9.61 -9.78 -9.55
CA GLY A 23 -8.42 -10.10 -8.77
C GLY A 23 -7.15 -9.39 -9.24
N GLY A 24 -7.13 -8.88 -10.47
CA GLY A 24 -6.01 -8.13 -11.05
C GLY A 24 -6.10 -6.61 -10.86
N ASN A 25 -7.09 -6.09 -10.14
CA ASN A 25 -7.19 -4.65 -9.88
C ASN A 25 -6.05 -4.16 -8.98
N SER A 26 -5.40 -3.07 -9.40
CA SER A 26 -4.44 -2.34 -8.58
C SER A 26 -5.18 -1.33 -7.71
N PHE A 27 -4.98 -1.42 -6.39
CA PHE A 27 -5.53 -0.49 -5.43
C PHE A 27 -4.44 0.40 -4.86
N LEU A 28 -4.68 1.71 -4.78
CA LEU A 28 -3.86 2.68 -4.08
C LEU A 28 -4.45 2.92 -2.69
N TYR A 29 -3.66 2.66 -1.67
CA TYR A 29 -4.04 2.77 -0.26
C TYR A 29 -3.48 4.04 0.40
N GLY A 30 -2.35 4.58 -0.09
CA GLY A 30 -1.65 5.73 0.46
C GLY A 30 -2.42 7.03 0.32
N GLY A 31 -2.49 7.80 1.42
CA GLY A 31 -3.22 9.07 1.47
C GLY A 31 -2.55 10.19 0.70
N SER A 32 -1.22 10.25 0.68
CA SER A 32 -0.42 11.27 0.00
C SER A 32 -0.65 11.28 -1.51
N ARG A 33 -0.74 10.13 -2.13
CA ARG A 33 -0.94 9.96 -3.57
C ARG A 33 -2.36 10.24 -4.06
N ILE A 34 -3.36 10.18 -3.19
CA ILE A 34 -4.76 10.49 -3.57
C ILE A 34 -4.92 11.95 -4.01
N TYR A 35 -4.09 12.84 -3.48
CA TYR A 35 -4.12 14.29 -3.79
C TYR A 35 -3.10 14.69 -4.87
N SER A 36 -2.20 13.80 -5.25
CA SER A 36 -1.10 14.05 -6.18
C SER A 36 -1.45 13.70 -7.63
N THR A 37 -2.63 14.11 -8.08
CA THR A 37 -3.02 13.94 -9.48
C THR A 37 -2.61 15.16 -10.31
N ASP A 38 -2.40 14.98 -11.60
CA ASP A 38 -2.14 16.04 -12.59
C ASP A 38 -3.21 17.15 -12.63
N ALA A 39 -4.39 16.86 -12.09
CA ALA A 39 -5.49 17.81 -11.96
C ALA A 39 -5.23 18.90 -10.91
N THR A 40 -4.30 18.70 -9.96
CA THR A 40 -3.96 19.69 -8.92
C THR A 40 -2.60 20.31 -9.20
N GLN A 41 -2.35 21.54 -8.72
CA GLN A 41 -1.05 22.16 -8.86
C GLN A 41 0.00 21.35 -8.10
N MET A 42 -0.28 20.97 -6.86
CA MET A 42 0.61 20.14 -6.04
C MET A 42 0.98 18.83 -6.74
N GLY A 43 0.02 18.19 -7.42
CA GLY A 43 0.29 16.95 -8.16
C GLY A 43 1.21 17.18 -9.36
N ARG A 44 1.00 18.24 -10.13
CA ARG A 44 1.90 18.59 -11.25
C ARG A 44 3.31 18.92 -10.79
N ASP A 45 3.43 19.69 -9.69
CA ASP A 45 4.72 20.05 -9.11
C ASP A 45 5.46 18.80 -8.61
N LEU A 46 4.75 17.88 -7.94
CA LEU A 46 5.31 16.61 -7.49
C LEU A 46 5.77 15.73 -8.66
N LEU A 47 4.93 15.57 -9.68
CA LEU A 47 5.30 14.81 -10.88
C LEU A 47 6.53 15.39 -11.59
N SER A 48 6.66 16.72 -11.65
CA SER A 48 7.82 17.37 -12.23
C SER A 48 9.10 17.11 -11.41
N VAL A 49 8.99 17.10 -10.08
CA VAL A 49 10.13 16.74 -9.21
C VAL A 49 10.51 15.27 -9.36
N GLU A 50 9.52 14.38 -9.42
CA GLU A 50 9.76 12.95 -9.60
C GLU A 50 10.33 12.60 -10.98
N GLU A 51 9.95 13.34 -12.03
CA GLU A 51 10.51 13.19 -13.38
C GLU A 51 11.99 13.58 -13.43
N GLU A 52 12.40 14.61 -12.68
CA GLU A 52 13.78 15.10 -12.66
C GLU A 52 14.68 14.33 -11.70
N TYR A 53 14.19 14.01 -10.50
CA TYR A 53 14.99 13.44 -9.41
C TYR A 53 14.65 11.97 -9.08
N GLY A 54 13.62 11.40 -9.70
CA GLY A 54 13.10 10.09 -9.39
C GLY A 54 12.17 10.08 -8.15
N ALA A 55 11.53 8.95 -7.94
CA ALA A 55 10.67 8.75 -6.76
C ALA A 55 11.53 8.74 -5.48
N SER A 56 11.07 9.42 -4.44
CA SER A 56 11.76 9.54 -3.17
C SER A 56 10.80 9.35 -2.00
N ASN A 57 10.90 8.19 -1.35
CA ASN A 57 10.08 7.85 -0.19
C ASN A 57 10.98 7.63 1.04
N PRO A 58 10.99 8.58 2.00
CA PRO A 58 11.77 8.45 3.21
C PRO A 58 11.12 7.45 4.19
N LEU A 59 11.95 6.58 4.73
CA LEU A 59 11.65 5.71 5.85
C LEU A 59 12.52 6.10 7.04
N VAL A 60 11.96 6.06 8.21
CA VAL A 60 12.69 6.22 9.48
C VAL A 60 12.79 4.84 10.13
N ILE A 61 14.02 4.38 10.31
CA ILE A 61 14.32 3.15 11.01
C ILE A 61 14.90 3.51 12.38
N MET A 62 14.38 2.93 13.42
CA MET A 62 14.82 3.12 14.79
C MET A 62 15.26 1.79 15.36
N VAL A 63 16.50 1.73 15.83
CA VAL A 63 17.12 0.53 16.40
C VAL A 63 17.69 0.83 17.79
N PRO A 64 17.81 -0.17 18.68
CA PRO A 64 18.47 0.02 19.98
C PRO A 64 19.91 0.52 19.80
N LYS A 65 20.24 1.58 20.55
CA LYS A 65 21.57 2.18 20.58
C LYS A 65 22.54 1.31 21.41
N GLY A 66 23.81 1.25 21.00
CA GLY A 66 24.89 0.71 21.83
C GLY A 66 25.92 -0.12 21.12
N ASP A 67 25.65 -0.60 19.92
CA ASP A 67 26.59 -1.37 19.12
C ASP A 67 26.87 -0.64 17.78
N THR A 68 27.86 0.24 17.80
CA THR A 68 28.29 1.04 16.64
C THR A 68 28.75 0.15 15.47
N SER A 69 29.34 -1.01 15.76
CA SER A 69 29.77 -1.93 14.68
C SER A 69 28.56 -2.53 13.97
N LYS A 70 27.54 -2.86 14.72
CA LYS A 70 26.27 -3.39 14.19
C LYS A 70 25.48 -2.32 13.43
N GLU A 71 25.47 -1.09 13.95
CA GLU A 71 24.88 0.08 13.25
C GLU A 71 25.61 0.35 11.93
N SER A 72 26.95 0.29 11.90
CA SER A 72 27.72 0.47 10.67
C SER A 72 27.44 -0.63 9.64
N ALA A 73 27.40 -1.89 10.08
CA ALA A 73 27.09 -3.01 9.20
C ALA A 73 25.67 -2.93 8.63
N LEU A 74 24.70 -2.50 9.43
CA LEU A 74 23.33 -2.22 8.96
C LEU A 74 23.33 -1.12 7.90
N SER A 75 24.05 -0.02 8.15
CA SER A 75 24.14 1.10 7.22
C SER A 75 24.75 0.71 5.88
N GLU A 76 25.83 -0.06 5.90
CA GLU A 76 26.51 -0.55 4.69
C GLU A 76 25.57 -1.47 3.88
N GLU A 77 24.92 -2.46 4.52
CA GLU A 77 24.01 -3.36 3.80
C GLU A 77 22.79 -2.64 3.26
N LEU A 78 22.28 -1.62 3.96
CA LEU A 78 21.20 -0.77 3.43
C LEU A 78 21.65 0.03 2.21
N LYS A 79 22.86 0.55 2.18
CA LYS A 79 23.44 1.29 1.04
C LYS A 79 23.69 0.40 -0.16
N ASP A 80 24.04 -0.86 0.06
CA ASP A 80 24.28 -1.85 -1.00
C ASP A 80 22.98 -2.31 -1.68
N ASN A 81 21.81 -2.02 -1.10
CA ASN A 81 20.54 -2.38 -1.70
C ASN A 81 20.18 -1.43 -2.85
N GLU A 82 19.93 -1.99 -4.03
CA GLU A 82 19.63 -1.25 -5.27
C GLU A 82 18.40 -0.33 -5.17
N ASN A 83 17.47 -0.63 -4.26
CA ASN A 83 16.25 0.15 -4.06
C ASN A 83 16.44 1.33 -3.09
N VAL A 84 17.60 1.43 -2.43
CA VAL A 84 17.91 2.49 -1.47
C VAL A 84 18.77 3.56 -2.13
N THR A 85 18.26 4.79 -2.14
CA THR A 85 18.95 5.94 -2.73
C THR A 85 19.89 6.63 -1.74
N SER A 86 19.50 6.70 -0.48
CA SER A 86 20.33 7.34 0.57
C SER A 86 20.06 6.75 1.94
N VAL A 87 21.08 6.72 2.76
CA VAL A 87 21.03 6.37 4.18
C VAL A 87 21.69 7.48 4.97
N ILE A 88 20.99 8.04 5.93
CA ILE A 88 21.48 9.05 6.86
C ILE A 88 21.39 8.46 8.26
N SER A 89 22.53 8.25 8.89
CA SER A 89 22.64 7.74 10.24
C SER A 89 23.74 8.46 11.00
N TYR A 90 23.84 8.22 12.29
CA TYR A 90 24.95 8.76 13.09
C TYR A 90 26.30 8.24 12.62
N VAL A 91 26.40 6.93 12.41
CA VAL A 91 27.63 6.29 11.96
C VAL A 91 28.12 6.78 10.59
N ASP A 92 27.21 7.21 9.73
CA ASP A 92 27.54 7.78 8.41
C ASP A 92 27.90 9.27 8.47
N SER A 93 27.22 10.02 9.33
CA SER A 93 27.35 11.47 9.40
C SER A 93 28.55 11.91 10.23
N VAL A 94 28.85 11.20 11.29
CA VAL A 94 29.91 11.53 12.25
C VAL A 94 31.06 10.53 12.18
N GLY A 95 30.78 9.31 11.76
CA GLY A 95 31.73 8.19 11.75
C GLY A 95 31.81 7.49 13.10
N SER A 96 32.20 6.24 13.04
CA SER A 96 32.32 5.38 14.24
C SER A 96 33.50 5.74 15.15
N THR A 97 34.37 6.63 14.71
CA THR A 97 35.66 6.95 15.39
C THR A 97 35.56 8.22 16.24
N ILE A 98 34.55 9.07 16.05
CA ILE A 98 34.42 10.33 16.79
C ILE A 98 33.52 10.09 18.01
N PRO A 99 34.04 10.32 19.25
CA PRO A 99 33.22 10.20 20.45
C PRO A 99 32.07 11.23 20.48
N ASP A 100 30.90 10.83 21.02
CA ASP A 100 29.69 11.64 21.12
C ASP A 100 29.91 13.06 21.70
N GLY A 101 30.89 13.21 22.61
CA GLY A 101 31.21 14.49 23.24
C GLY A 101 31.81 15.56 22.33
N PHE A 102 32.19 15.23 21.11
CA PHE A 102 32.75 16.17 20.11
C PHE A 102 31.71 16.58 19.05
N VAL A 103 30.50 16.01 19.09
CA VAL A 103 29.43 16.32 18.14
C VAL A 103 28.49 17.35 18.73
N PRO A 104 28.06 18.39 17.98
CA PRO A 104 27.06 19.33 18.45
C PRO A 104 25.78 18.62 18.91
N SER A 105 25.29 18.97 20.11
CA SER A 105 24.12 18.33 20.73
C SER A 105 22.87 18.36 19.85
N ASP A 106 22.68 19.40 19.06
CA ASP A 106 21.52 19.56 18.19
C ASP A 106 21.53 18.56 17.02
N SER A 107 22.68 18.26 16.47
CA SER A 107 22.85 17.25 15.41
C SER A 107 22.75 15.84 15.99
N LEU A 108 23.30 15.63 17.18
CA LEU A 108 23.25 14.37 17.88
C LEU A 108 21.80 13.99 18.24
N SER A 109 21.02 14.93 18.75
CA SER A 109 19.64 14.71 19.17
C SER A 109 18.69 14.32 18.05
N GLN A 110 19.04 14.64 16.80
CA GLN A 110 18.27 14.24 15.63
C GLN A 110 18.51 12.79 15.21
N LEU A 111 19.70 12.24 15.47
CA LEU A 111 20.11 10.92 15.05
C LEU A 111 20.15 9.90 16.21
N TYR A 112 20.43 10.37 17.40
CA TYR A 112 20.46 9.57 18.62
C TYR A 112 19.46 10.07 19.66
N SER A 113 18.73 9.16 20.26
CA SER A 113 18.02 9.38 21.52
C SER A 113 18.79 8.72 22.68
N GLU A 114 18.20 8.70 23.87
CA GLU A 114 18.79 8.02 25.03
C GLU A 114 19.02 6.54 24.79
N ASN A 115 18.03 5.86 24.17
CA ASN A 115 18.01 4.40 24.01
C ASN A 115 18.05 3.92 22.55
N TYR A 116 17.92 4.82 21.58
CA TYR A 116 17.74 4.46 20.18
C TYR A 116 18.63 5.25 19.24
N SER A 117 19.07 4.59 18.17
CA SER A 117 19.69 5.17 17.00
C SER A 117 18.67 5.25 15.86
N ARG A 118 18.66 6.39 15.15
CA ARG A 118 17.74 6.65 14.02
C ARG A 118 18.51 6.66 12.70
N PHE A 119 17.98 5.89 11.77
CA PHE A 119 18.38 5.91 10.37
C PHE A 119 17.25 6.55 9.55
N VAL A 120 17.59 7.44 8.64
CA VAL A 120 16.67 7.95 7.63
C VAL A 120 17.10 7.34 6.29
N VAL A 121 16.28 6.46 5.77
CA VAL A 121 16.54 5.69 4.56
C VAL A 121 15.58 6.15 3.48
N THR A 122 16.08 6.51 2.32
CA THR A 122 15.25 6.91 1.18
C THR A 122 15.20 5.77 0.18
N ILE A 123 14.00 5.35 -0.19
CA ILE A 123 13.76 4.30 -1.18
C ILE A 123 13.26 4.91 -2.47
N SER A 124 13.81 4.45 -3.62
CA SER A 124 13.44 4.88 -4.97
C SER A 124 12.27 4.07 -5.52
N THR A 125 11.16 4.00 -4.80
CA THR A 125 9.96 3.30 -5.27
C THR A 125 8.69 4.03 -4.88
N GLU A 126 7.63 3.80 -5.64
CA GLU A 126 6.31 4.36 -5.42
C GLU A 126 5.28 3.27 -5.18
N GLU A 127 4.19 3.61 -4.47
CA GLU A 127 3.04 2.73 -4.30
C GLU A 127 2.41 2.30 -5.64
N SER A 128 2.54 3.15 -6.67
CA SER A 128 2.03 2.89 -8.03
C SER A 128 2.86 1.87 -8.81
N GLU A 129 4.11 1.61 -8.41
CA GLU A 129 4.98 0.66 -9.08
C GLU A 129 4.59 -0.79 -8.76
N GLU A 130 4.71 -1.65 -9.76
CA GLU A 130 4.59 -3.08 -9.55
C GLU A 130 5.79 -3.58 -8.72
N GLY A 131 5.52 -4.39 -7.69
CA GLY A 131 6.57 -4.94 -6.83
C GLY A 131 7.09 -3.98 -5.73
N TRP A 132 6.46 -2.85 -5.48
CA TRP A 132 6.89 -1.93 -4.43
C TRP A 132 6.91 -2.55 -3.03
N THR A 133 6.01 -3.48 -2.77
CA THR A 133 5.93 -4.20 -1.49
C THR A 133 7.15 -5.10 -1.29
N GLU A 134 7.62 -5.75 -2.35
CA GLU A 134 8.81 -6.61 -2.37
C GLU A 134 10.05 -5.79 -2.10
N LYS A 135 10.22 -4.64 -2.76
CA LYS A 135 11.34 -3.70 -2.52
C LYS A 135 11.36 -3.21 -1.07
N LEU A 136 10.21 -2.85 -0.52
CA LEU A 136 10.11 -2.47 0.88
C LEU A 136 10.44 -3.64 1.82
N ASN A 137 9.98 -4.85 1.51
CA ASN A 137 10.25 -6.04 2.30
C ASN A 137 11.74 -6.41 2.36
N GLU A 138 12.55 -6.07 1.37
CA GLU A 138 14.00 -6.24 1.42
C GLU A 138 14.60 -5.39 2.53
N VAL A 139 14.18 -4.13 2.67
CA VAL A 139 14.64 -3.26 3.76
C VAL A 139 14.24 -3.83 5.12
N TYR A 140 13.01 -4.34 5.25
CA TYR A 140 12.56 -5.02 6.47
C TYR A 140 13.44 -6.22 6.80
N LYS A 141 13.76 -7.09 5.84
CA LYS A 141 14.63 -8.27 6.03
C LYS A 141 16.03 -7.90 6.46
N ILE A 142 16.61 -6.82 5.89
CA ILE A 142 17.92 -6.31 6.31
C ILE A 142 17.86 -5.87 7.78
N CYS A 143 16.85 -5.10 8.17
CA CYS A 143 16.69 -4.67 9.55
C CYS A 143 16.47 -5.86 10.52
N GLU A 144 15.63 -6.81 10.12
CA GLU A 144 15.35 -8.03 10.90
C GLU A 144 16.59 -8.89 11.11
N LYS A 145 17.47 -9.00 10.11
CA LYS A 145 18.73 -9.74 10.16
C LYS A 145 19.64 -9.22 11.28
N TYR A 146 19.69 -7.89 11.49
CA TYR A 146 20.56 -7.29 12.49
C TYR A 146 19.90 -7.10 13.85
N TYR A 147 18.62 -6.71 13.89
CA TYR A 147 17.94 -6.30 15.13
C TYR A 147 16.66 -7.08 15.43
N GLY A 148 16.28 -8.04 14.57
CA GLY A 148 15.05 -8.80 14.75
C GLY A 148 13.83 -7.91 14.96
N ASP A 149 12.99 -8.25 15.91
CA ASP A 149 11.77 -7.51 16.25
C ASP A 149 12.03 -6.18 16.99
N GLU A 150 13.27 -5.84 17.32
CA GLU A 150 13.62 -4.60 18.02
C GLU A 150 13.72 -3.41 17.05
N ALA A 151 13.91 -3.64 15.75
CA ALA A 151 13.87 -2.62 14.74
C ALA A 151 12.45 -2.08 14.56
N ARG A 152 12.31 -0.75 14.54
CA ARG A 152 11.04 -0.06 14.29
C ARG A 152 11.16 0.73 13.01
N ILE A 153 10.32 0.44 12.02
CA ILE A 153 10.32 1.09 10.71
C ILE A 153 9.03 1.89 10.58
N ALA A 154 9.15 3.17 10.26
CA ALA A 154 8.04 4.07 10.05
C ALA A 154 8.26 4.90 8.78
N GLY A 155 7.19 5.26 8.11
CA GLY A 155 7.20 6.04 6.87
C GLY A 155 5.90 5.86 6.10
N ASP A 156 5.74 6.61 5.04
CA ASP A 156 4.48 6.59 4.26
C ASP A 156 4.26 5.23 3.59
N LEU A 157 5.29 4.67 2.94
CA LEU A 157 5.22 3.34 2.34
C LEU A 157 5.02 2.22 3.37
N ALA A 158 5.65 2.32 4.55
CA ALA A 158 5.46 1.35 5.63
C ALA A 158 3.99 1.35 6.11
N SER A 159 3.45 2.54 6.37
CA SER A 159 2.03 2.71 6.75
C SER A 159 1.07 2.23 5.66
N THR A 160 1.40 2.50 4.40
CA THR A 160 0.59 2.06 3.24
C THR A 160 0.58 0.54 3.11
N ARG A 161 1.72 -0.12 3.36
CA ARG A 161 1.81 -1.58 3.38
C ARG A 161 0.91 -2.18 4.46
N ASP A 162 1.03 -1.70 5.69
CA ASP A 162 0.22 -2.19 6.82
C ASP A 162 -1.28 -1.98 6.55
N LEU A 163 -1.63 -0.83 5.97
CA LEU A 163 -3.00 -0.53 5.58
C LEU A 163 -3.50 -1.47 4.48
N LYS A 164 -2.67 -1.76 3.47
CA LYS A 164 -2.98 -2.72 2.39
C LYS A 164 -3.26 -4.11 2.95
N GLU A 165 -2.38 -4.61 3.83
CA GLU A 165 -2.53 -5.92 4.45
C GLU A 165 -3.81 -5.99 5.28
N THR A 166 -4.05 -5.02 6.15
CA THR A 166 -5.24 -4.94 7.00
C THR A 166 -6.52 -4.85 6.18
N ILE A 167 -6.59 -3.95 5.20
CA ILE A 167 -7.79 -3.78 4.37
C ILE A 167 -8.07 -5.04 3.54
N THR A 168 -7.03 -5.69 3.01
CA THR A 168 -7.21 -6.90 2.21
C THR A 168 -7.80 -8.05 3.05
N GLU A 169 -7.29 -8.22 4.26
CA GLU A 169 -7.78 -9.24 5.18
C GLU A 169 -9.22 -8.93 5.64
N ASP A 170 -9.47 -7.71 6.08
CA ASP A 170 -10.79 -7.28 6.56
C ASP A 170 -11.83 -7.31 5.44
N ASN A 171 -11.49 -6.88 4.23
CA ASN A 171 -12.39 -6.94 3.08
C ASN A 171 -12.83 -8.38 2.78
N SER A 172 -11.90 -9.33 2.82
CA SER A 172 -12.22 -10.75 2.62
C SER A 172 -13.19 -11.29 3.67
N ARG A 173 -12.94 -10.95 4.95
CA ARG A 173 -13.79 -11.35 6.07
C ARG A 173 -15.18 -10.73 5.98
N VAL A 174 -15.24 -9.42 5.75
CA VAL A 174 -16.52 -8.68 5.67
C VAL A 174 -17.34 -9.14 4.48
N ASN A 175 -16.72 -9.35 3.32
CA ASN A 175 -17.41 -9.83 2.12
C ASN A 175 -18.02 -11.22 2.35
N THR A 176 -17.25 -12.14 2.93
CA THR A 176 -17.73 -13.51 3.24
C THR A 176 -18.91 -13.46 4.21
N LEU A 177 -18.82 -12.65 5.27
CA LEU A 177 -19.92 -12.48 6.22
C LEU A 177 -21.16 -11.86 5.57
N ALA A 178 -20.97 -10.84 4.73
CA ALA A 178 -22.07 -10.19 4.03
C ALA A 178 -22.83 -11.16 3.12
N ILE A 179 -22.12 -11.97 2.35
CA ILE A 179 -22.70 -13.02 1.49
C ILE A 179 -23.48 -14.03 2.36
N ALA A 180 -22.90 -14.48 3.46
CA ALA A 180 -23.53 -15.44 4.35
C ALA A 180 -24.84 -14.88 4.97
N PHE A 181 -24.83 -13.62 5.44
CA PHE A 181 -26.02 -12.99 6.00
C PHE A 181 -27.12 -12.74 4.95
N VAL A 182 -26.75 -12.24 3.77
CA VAL A 182 -27.71 -12.04 2.67
C VAL A 182 -28.35 -13.37 2.30
N PHE A 183 -27.54 -14.43 2.17
CA PHE A 183 -28.02 -15.76 1.85
C PHE A 183 -28.97 -16.29 2.96
N ALA A 184 -28.62 -16.14 4.23
CA ALA A 184 -29.47 -16.55 5.36
C ALA A 184 -30.81 -15.82 5.36
N ILE A 185 -30.81 -14.49 5.18
CA ILE A 185 -32.05 -13.69 5.11
C ILE A 185 -32.92 -14.15 3.95
N LEU A 186 -32.35 -14.42 2.80
CA LEU A 186 -33.09 -14.93 1.64
C LEU A 186 -33.68 -16.33 1.90
N LEU A 187 -32.94 -17.22 2.60
CA LEU A 187 -33.43 -18.53 3.00
C LEU A 187 -34.66 -18.43 3.92
N PHE A 188 -34.63 -17.49 4.88
CA PHE A 188 -35.79 -17.30 5.77
C PHE A 188 -37.01 -16.74 5.04
N ASN A 189 -36.81 -15.87 4.05
CA ASN A 189 -37.90 -15.26 3.28
C ASN A 189 -38.50 -16.21 2.24
N PHE A 190 -37.65 -16.97 1.54
CA PHE A 190 -38.08 -17.89 0.49
C PHE A 190 -38.02 -19.31 1.03
N LYS A 191 -39.17 -19.98 1.16
CA LYS A 191 -39.28 -21.37 1.58
C LYS A 191 -38.67 -22.39 0.59
N SER A 192 -37.66 -21.98 -0.18
CA SER A 192 -36.99 -22.75 -1.22
C SER A 192 -35.52 -22.34 -1.25
N ILE A 193 -34.62 -23.29 -1.34
CA ILE A 193 -33.17 -23.05 -1.42
C ILE A 193 -32.74 -22.50 -2.80
N THR A 194 -33.42 -22.86 -3.85
CA THR A 194 -33.07 -22.54 -5.24
C THR A 194 -33.10 -21.03 -5.51
N LEU A 195 -34.10 -20.30 -5.00
CA LEU A 195 -34.21 -18.86 -5.21
C LEU A 195 -33.11 -18.07 -4.51
N PRO A 196 -32.79 -18.29 -3.22
CA PRO A 196 -31.62 -17.67 -2.58
C PRO A 196 -30.32 -17.88 -3.31
N VAL A 197 -30.03 -19.10 -3.76
CA VAL A 197 -28.81 -19.40 -4.51
C VAL A 197 -28.73 -18.58 -5.80
N ILE A 198 -29.81 -18.57 -6.60
CA ILE A 198 -29.82 -17.80 -7.86
C ILE A 198 -29.67 -16.31 -7.60
N LEU A 199 -30.38 -15.74 -6.62
CA LEU A 199 -30.31 -14.32 -6.30
C LEU A 199 -28.92 -13.92 -5.81
N THR A 200 -28.29 -14.71 -4.93
CA THR A 200 -26.93 -14.45 -4.45
C THR A 200 -25.94 -14.51 -5.61
N LEU A 201 -26.03 -15.49 -6.49
CA LEU A 201 -25.15 -15.58 -7.67
C LEU A 201 -25.32 -14.38 -8.64
N VAL A 202 -26.53 -13.87 -8.80
CA VAL A 202 -26.78 -12.68 -9.65
C VAL A 202 -26.16 -11.42 -9.01
N ILE A 203 -26.22 -11.29 -7.69
CA ILE A 203 -25.59 -10.19 -6.96
C ILE A 203 -24.07 -10.25 -7.12
N GLU A 204 -23.47 -11.42 -6.87
CA GLU A 204 -22.03 -11.62 -7.02
C GLU A 204 -21.56 -11.35 -8.45
N LEU A 205 -22.27 -11.85 -9.45
CA LEU A 205 -21.97 -11.58 -10.86
C LEU A 205 -21.98 -10.08 -11.17
N SER A 206 -22.94 -9.33 -10.62
CA SER A 206 -23.01 -7.89 -10.80
C SER A 206 -21.83 -7.16 -10.18
N ILE A 207 -21.35 -7.63 -9.01
CA ILE A 207 -20.16 -7.10 -8.35
C ILE A 207 -18.90 -7.39 -9.20
N TRP A 208 -18.74 -8.63 -9.67
CA TRP A 208 -17.60 -9.02 -10.50
C TRP A 208 -17.53 -8.23 -11.81
N ILE A 209 -18.66 -8.03 -12.49
CA ILE A 209 -18.73 -7.19 -13.70
C ILE A 209 -18.31 -5.75 -13.37
N ASN A 210 -18.81 -5.18 -12.28
CA ASN A 210 -18.48 -3.82 -11.89
C ASN A 210 -16.99 -3.64 -11.57
N LEU A 211 -16.39 -4.62 -10.89
CA LEU A 211 -14.96 -4.61 -10.57
C LEU A 211 -14.06 -5.00 -11.76
N ALA A 212 -14.57 -5.70 -12.75
CA ALA A 212 -13.81 -5.99 -13.97
C ALA A 212 -13.60 -4.77 -14.87
N ILE A 213 -14.48 -3.76 -14.82
CA ILE A 213 -14.40 -2.56 -15.66
C ILE A 213 -13.10 -1.78 -15.45
N PRO A 214 -12.69 -1.43 -14.21
CA PRO A 214 -11.43 -0.73 -13.96
C PRO A 214 -10.20 -1.51 -14.47
N TYR A 215 -10.19 -2.82 -14.28
CA TYR A 215 -9.12 -3.69 -14.79
C TYR A 215 -8.97 -3.60 -16.31
N VAL A 216 -10.09 -3.71 -17.05
CA VAL A 216 -10.09 -3.61 -18.52
C VAL A 216 -9.71 -2.22 -19.00
N GLN A 217 -10.03 -1.17 -18.23
CA GLN A 217 -9.66 0.21 -18.54
C GLN A 217 -8.21 0.55 -18.14
N GLY A 218 -7.50 -0.33 -17.45
CA GLY A 218 -6.16 -0.08 -16.92
C GLY A 218 -6.13 1.06 -15.91
N THR A 219 -7.24 1.30 -15.19
CA THR A 219 -7.34 2.38 -14.20
C THR A 219 -7.12 1.83 -12.80
N THR A 220 -6.24 2.49 -12.03
CA THR A 220 -6.05 2.20 -10.61
C THR A 220 -7.27 2.61 -9.79
N LEU A 221 -7.64 1.77 -8.83
CA LEU A 221 -8.72 2.05 -7.89
C LEU A 221 -8.14 2.72 -6.63
N HIS A 222 -8.70 3.87 -6.26
CA HIS A 222 -8.36 4.51 -4.99
C HIS A 222 -9.26 3.99 -3.88
N CYS A 223 -8.69 3.47 -2.81
CA CYS A 223 -9.44 2.94 -1.68
C CYS A 223 -10.30 4.03 -0.99
N PHE A 224 -9.85 5.30 -1.01
CA PHE A 224 -10.53 6.46 -0.44
C PHE A 224 -10.95 7.49 -1.49
N ARG A 225 -11.82 7.14 -2.44
CA ARG A 225 -12.35 8.12 -3.41
C ARG A 225 -13.39 9.03 -2.77
N ARG A 226 -12.99 10.17 -2.21
CA ARG A 226 -13.91 11.27 -1.91
C ARG A 226 -14.41 11.86 -3.22
N ARG A 227 -15.76 11.95 -3.41
CA ARG A 227 -16.38 12.44 -4.64
C ARG A 227 -15.80 13.80 -5.08
N GLN A 228 -14.92 13.81 -6.05
CA GLN A 228 -14.38 15.04 -6.69
C GLN A 228 -15.42 15.88 -7.46
N LYS A 229 -16.66 15.43 -7.57
CA LYS A 229 -17.70 16.17 -8.31
C LYS A 229 -18.10 17.50 -7.69
N ILE A 230 -17.80 17.77 -6.43
CA ILE A 230 -18.20 19.02 -5.76
C ILE A 230 -17.22 20.16 -6.06
N PHE A 231 -15.93 19.88 -6.21
CA PHE A 231 -14.92 20.92 -6.44
C PHE A 231 -14.93 21.53 -7.84
N ARG A 232 -15.32 20.81 -8.87
CA ARG A 232 -15.44 21.37 -10.25
C ARG A 232 -16.55 22.39 -10.41
N LYS A 233 -17.55 22.45 -9.52
CA LYS A 233 -18.62 23.44 -9.56
C LYS A 233 -18.25 24.76 -8.89
N LEU A 234 -17.34 24.72 -7.91
CA LEU A 234 -16.90 25.92 -7.16
C LEU A 234 -15.76 26.69 -7.85
N GLN A 235 -15.11 26.11 -8.85
CA GLN A 235 -14.06 26.79 -9.64
C GLN A 235 -14.59 27.49 -10.91
N LYS A 236 -15.91 27.41 -11.19
CA LYS A 236 -16.55 28.04 -12.35
C LYS A 236 -17.49 29.21 -12.00
N GLU A 237 -17.54 29.55 -10.71
CA GLU A 237 -18.15 30.81 -10.20
C GLU A 237 -17.05 31.76 -9.68
#